data_22f9c83df7452cc9e1610908af77719c
#
_entry.id   22f9c83df7452cc9e1610908af77719c
#
_cell.length_a   1.000
_cell.length_b   1.000
_cell.length_c   1.000
_cell.angle_alpha   90.00
_cell.angle_beta   90.00
_cell.angle_gamma   90.00
#
_symmetry.space_group_name_H-M   'P 1'
#
loop_
_entity.id
_entity.type
_entity.pdbx_description
1 polymer ?
#
loop_
_entity_poly.entity_id
_entity_poly.type
_entity_poly.pdbx_seq_one_letter_code
_entity_poly.pdbx_strand_id
1 'polypeptide(L)'
;YQLTKFLMKNGHKRIGMINVSLKNQNGQERQEGYFRALKEAGLKLEKSLVSGSNHTVEQAYSCVKEMLMQPTPPTALYCGNGIVLEGALKALEELHLEVYKDISLVAFGNCDCNQFITPKITTAEQDCVEMGKRAGVLLNNLINGKKTEASEIILNTELVVRDSVRNLLLC
;
A
#
# COMPACT_ATOMS: atom_id res chain seq x y z
N TYR A 1 -7.90 -1.84 -1.19
CA TYR A 1 -8.77 -2.71 -1.97
C TYR A 1 -8.38 -2.73 -3.46
N GLN A 2 -8.31 -1.56 -4.13
CA GLN A 2 -7.96 -1.46 -5.55
C GLN A 2 -6.56 -2.01 -5.86
N LEU A 3 -5.54 -1.71 -5.04
CA LEU A 3 -4.19 -2.25 -5.20
C LEU A 3 -4.16 -3.77 -5.11
N THR A 4 -4.87 -4.35 -4.14
CA THR A 4 -4.95 -5.80 -3.98
C THR A 4 -5.66 -6.44 -5.16
N LYS A 5 -6.78 -5.87 -5.61
CA LYS A 5 -7.47 -6.33 -6.82
C LYS A 5 -6.61 -6.22 -8.07
N PHE A 6 -5.80 -5.17 -8.19
CA PHE A 6 -4.87 -5.01 -9.30
C PHE A 6 -3.81 -6.11 -9.32
N LEU A 7 -3.22 -6.45 -8.17
CA LEU A 7 -2.29 -7.58 -8.07
C LEU A 7 -2.95 -8.90 -8.46
N MET A 8 -4.16 -9.17 -7.96
CA MET A 8 -4.89 -10.39 -8.32
C MET A 8 -5.26 -10.46 -9.80
N LYS A 9 -5.63 -9.34 -10.43
CA LYS A 9 -5.88 -9.25 -11.87
C LYS A 9 -4.65 -9.62 -12.70
N ASN A 10 -3.45 -9.40 -12.15
CA ASN A 10 -2.18 -9.81 -12.75
C ASN A 10 -1.73 -11.23 -12.32
N GLY A 11 -2.62 -12.04 -11.76
CA GLY A 11 -2.36 -13.45 -11.44
C GLY A 11 -1.76 -13.72 -10.07
N HIS A 12 -1.49 -12.69 -9.24
CA HIS A 12 -0.96 -12.89 -7.90
C HIS A 12 -2.03 -13.43 -6.96
N LYS A 13 -1.79 -14.63 -6.40
CA LYS A 13 -2.69 -15.28 -5.42
C LYS A 13 -2.14 -15.23 -4.00
N ARG A 14 -0.83 -15.14 -3.85
CA ARG A 14 -0.15 -15.04 -2.56
C ARG A 14 0.49 -13.66 -2.45
N ILE A 15 -0.21 -12.76 -1.73
CA ILE A 15 0.11 -11.34 -1.63
C ILE A 15 0.43 -11.03 -0.18
N GLY A 16 1.62 -10.48 0.09
CA GLY A 16 1.99 -9.98 1.41
C GLY A 16 1.50 -8.55 1.62
N MET A 17 1.03 -8.23 2.82
CA MET A 17 0.66 -6.88 3.22
C MET A 17 1.53 -6.43 4.38
N ILE A 18 2.32 -5.39 4.18
CA ILE A 18 3.00 -4.68 5.25
C ILE A 18 2.27 -3.35 5.46
N ASN A 19 1.55 -3.26 6.57
CA ASN A 19 0.76 -2.08 6.90
C ASN A 19 1.55 -1.11 7.80
N VAL A 20 1.06 0.11 7.95
CA VAL A 20 1.67 1.13 8.81
C VAL A 20 1.48 0.81 10.29
N SER A 21 0.25 0.48 10.68
CA SER A 21 -0.13 0.06 12.02
C SER A 21 -1.46 -0.67 11.94
N LEU A 22 -1.60 -1.75 12.69
CA LEU A 22 -2.87 -2.47 12.80
C LEU A 22 -3.75 -1.94 13.94
N LYS A 23 -3.27 -0.93 14.68
CA LYS A 23 -3.96 -0.38 15.86
C LYS A 23 -4.72 0.92 15.59
N ASN A 24 -4.39 1.65 14.53
CA ASN A 24 -5.08 2.88 14.16
C ASN A 24 -6.12 2.64 13.06
N GLN A 25 -7.10 3.54 12.95
CA GLN A 25 -8.20 3.45 11.99
C GLN A 25 -7.70 3.29 10.55
N ASN A 26 -6.75 4.13 10.11
CA ASN A 26 -6.21 4.06 8.75
C ASN A 26 -5.60 2.69 8.41
N GLY A 27 -4.89 2.09 9.38
CA GLY A 27 -4.34 0.76 9.21
C GLY A 27 -5.42 -0.31 9.15
N GLN A 28 -6.43 -0.22 10.01
CA GLN A 28 -7.56 -1.16 10.01
C GLN A 28 -8.35 -1.10 8.71
N GLU A 29 -8.68 0.08 8.21
CA GLU A 29 -9.42 0.27 6.96
C GLU A 29 -8.62 -0.24 5.74
N ARG A 30 -7.29 -0.02 5.70
CA ARG A 30 -6.44 -0.60 4.63
C ARG A 30 -6.42 -2.12 4.70
N GLN A 31 -6.30 -2.69 5.90
CA GLN A 31 -6.34 -4.13 6.10
C GLN A 31 -7.70 -4.72 5.71
N GLU A 32 -8.79 -4.06 6.06
CA GLU A 32 -10.14 -4.46 5.66
C GLU A 32 -10.29 -4.46 4.13
N GLY A 33 -9.78 -3.41 3.46
CA GLY A 33 -9.77 -3.36 2.00
C GLY A 33 -9.00 -4.52 1.37
N TYR A 34 -7.83 -4.86 1.92
CA TYR A 34 -7.04 -6.02 1.49
C TYR A 34 -7.80 -7.33 1.73
N PHE A 35 -8.36 -7.53 2.92
CA PHE A 35 -9.12 -8.74 3.25
C PHE A 35 -10.37 -8.90 2.40
N ARG A 36 -11.10 -7.81 2.17
CA ARG A 36 -12.28 -7.82 1.30
C ARG A 36 -11.92 -8.26 -0.12
N ALA A 37 -10.83 -7.73 -0.68
CA ALA A 37 -10.38 -8.10 -2.01
C ALA A 37 -10.05 -9.60 -2.11
N LEU A 38 -9.31 -10.16 -1.14
CA LEU A 38 -8.99 -11.59 -1.11
C LEU A 38 -10.26 -12.46 -0.97
N LYS A 39 -11.17 -12.07 -0.06
CA LYS A 39 -12.43 -12.80 0.17
C LYS A 39 -13.30 -12.86 -1.09
N GLU A 40 -13.45 -11.73 -1.79
CA GLU A 40 -14.22 -11.67 -3.04
C GLU A 40 -13.62 -12.56 -4.15
N ALA A 41 -12.31 -12.78 -4.13
CA ALA A 41 -11.62 -13.66 -5.05
C ALA A 41 -11.56 -15.14 -4.58
N GLY A 42 -12.13 -15.47 -3.43
CA GLY A 42 -12.08 -16.82 -2.85
C GLY A 42 -10.67 -17.22 -2.38
N LEU A 43 -9.77 -16.27 -2.17
CA LEU A 43 -8.41 -16.54 -1.71
C LEU A 43 -8.37 -16.67 -0.18
N LYS A 44 -7.52 -17.60 0.29
CA LYS A 44 -7.34 -17.82 1.72
C LYS A 44 -6.59 -16.66 2.37
N LEU A 45 -7.09 -16.26 3.51
CA LEU A 45 -6.46 -15.26 4.38
C LEU A 45 -5.39 -15.95 5.22
N GLU A 46 -4.13 -15.56 5.00
CA GLU A 46 -2.99 -16.10 5.75
C GLU A 46 -2.43 -15.02 6.68
N LYS A 47 -2.50 -15.27 7.99
CA LYS A 47 -2.00 -14.31 9.00
C LYS A 47 -0.50 -14.02 8.85
N SER A 48 0.27 -14.98 8.39
CA SER A 48 1.71 -14.84 8.14
C SER A 48 2.05 -13.87 6.99
N LEU A 49 1.06 -13.50 6.18
CA LEU A 49 1.20 -12.53 5.09
C LEU A 49 0.75 -11.11 5.48
N VAL A 50 0.45 -10.85 6.74
CA VAL A 50 0.03 -9.52 7.21
C VAL A 50 0.88 -9.10 8.40
N SER A 51 1.58 -7.98 8.27
CA SER A 51 2.40 -7.38 9.33
C SER A 51 2.16 -5.88 9.43
N GLY A 52 2.48 -5.30 10.60
CA GLY A 52 2.48 -3.86 10.85
C GLY A 52 3.87 -3.34 11.19
N SER A 53 4.28 -2.22 10.63
CA SER A 53 5.63 -1.66 10.75
C SER A 53 5.79 -0.57 11.81
N ASN A 54 4.76 -0.26 12.57
CA ASN A 54 4.74 0.84 13.56
C ASN A 54 5.38 2.16 13.05
N HIS A 55 5.25 2.45 11.76
CA HIS A 55 5.73 3.66 11.08
C HIS A 55 7.26 3.86 11.04
N THR A 56 8.05 2.80 11.12
CA THR A 56 9.51 2.93 10.93
C THR A 56 10.00 2.09 9.75
N VAL A 57 11.06 2.58 9.09
CA VAL A 57 11.71 1.89 7.97
C VAL A 57 12.32 0.56 8.42
N GLU A 58 12.96 0.56 9.60
CA GLU A 58 13.64 -0.63 10.16
C GLU A 58 12.65 -1.76 10.46
N GLN A 59 11.48 -1.41 11.00
CA GLN A 59 10.46 -2.43 11.25
C GLN A 59 9.80 -2.92 9.96
N ALA A 60 9.57 -2.02 9.00
CA ALA A 60 9.08 -2.41 7.69
C ALA A 60 10.06 -3.37 7.00
N TYR A 61 11.36 -3.04 7.02
CA TYR A 61 12.43 -3.89 6.53
C TYR A 61 12.40 -5.28 7.19
N SER A 62 12.35 -5.35 8.53
CA SER A 62 12.32 -6.62 9.26
C SER A 62 11.09 -7.45 8.90
N CYS A 63 9.90 -6.84 8.86
CA CYS A 63 8.65 -7.52 8.49
C CYS A 63 8.70 -8.09 7.06
N VAL A 64 9.23 -7.31 6.11
CA VAL A 64 9.38 -7.77 4.72
C VAL A 64 10.36 -8.92 4.63
N LYS A 65 11.52 -8.79 5.26
CA LYS A 65 12.55 -9.82 5.26
C LYS A 65 12.02 -11.14 5.84
N GLU A 66 11.38 -11.11 7.01
CA GLU A 66 10.75 -12.28 7.63
C GLU A 66 9.70 -12.91 6.69
N MET A 67 8.89 -12.08 6.03
CA MET A 67 7.85 -12.56 5.12
C MET A 67 8.42 -13.22 3.87
N LEU A 68 9.51 -12.68 3.31
CA LEU A 68 10.16 -13.21 2.12
C LEU A 68 11.02 -14.46 2.40
N MET A 69 11.47 -14.65 3.64
CA MET A 69 12.22 -15.82 4.07
C MET A 69 11.34 -17.02 4.46
N GLN A 70 10.01 -16.92 4.34
CA GLN A 70 9.12 -18.07 4.56
C GLN A 70 9.36 -19.17 3.51
N PRO A 71 9.08 -20.44 3.83
CA PRO A 71 9.22 -21.56 2.87
C PRO A 71 8.44 -21.36 1.58
N THR A 72 7.33 -20.64 1.65
CA THR A 72 6.53 -20.21 0.50
C THR A 72 6.31 -18.71 0.59
N PRO A 73 7.22 -17.87 0.03
CA PRO A 73 7.08 -16.43 0.10
C PRO A 73 5.91 -15.90 -0.76
N PRO A 74 5.42 -14.69 -0.51
CA PRO A 74 4.47 -14.05 -1.40
C PRO A 74 5.11 -13.71 -2.75
N THR A 75 4.31 -13.66 -3.80
CA THR A 75 4.74 -13.23 -5.15
C THR A 75 4.57 -11.74 -5.37
N ALA A 76 3.89 -11.07 -4.48
CA ALA A 76 3.69 -9.62 -4.49
C ALA A 76 3.58 -9.06 -3.07
N LEU A 77 4.02 -7.82 -2.89
CA LEU A 77 3.87 -7.06 -1.64
C LEU A 77 3.00 -5.81 -1.84
N TYR A 78 2.11 -5.60 -0.89
CA TYR A 78 1.39 -4.35 -0.71
C TYR A 78 2.01 -3.57 0.45
N CYS A 79 2.59 -2.42 0.14
CA CYS A 79 3.19 -1.49 1.09
C CYS A 79 2.16 -0.44 1.51
N GLY A 80 1.87 -0.36 2.82
CA GLY A 80 0.82 0.50 3.37
C GLY A 80 1.08 2.01 3.28
N ASN A 81 2.32 2.45 3.05
CA ASN A 81 2.72 3.84 2.77
C ASN A 81 4.16 3.91 2.24
N GLY A 82 4.68 5.13 2.04
CA GLY A 82 6.05 5.38 1.56
C GLY A 82 7.15 4.87 2.49
N ILE A 83 6.97 4.97 3.82
CA ILE A 83 7.94 4.45 4.83
C ILE A 83 8.03 2.93 4.72
N VAL A 84 6.90 2.26 4.56
CA VAL A 84 6.86 0.81 4.36
C VAL A 84 7.51 0.42 3.04
N LEU A 85 7.27 1.20 1.98
CA LEU A 85 7.91 0.99 0.68
C LEU A 85 9.43 1.10 0.77
N GLU A 86 9.95 2.10 1.48
CA GLU A 86 11.39 2.28 1.70
C GLU A 86 12.01 1.07 2.43
N GLY A 87 11.36 0.60 3.52
CA GLY A 87 11.79 -0.61 4.21
C GLY A 87 11.74 -1.87 3.34
N ALA A 88 10.71 -1.98 2.48
CA ALA A 88 10.60 -3.08 1.53
C ALA A 88 11.73 -3.07 0.50
N LEU A 89 12.04 -1.91 -0.09
CA LEU A 89 13.14 -1.77 -1.05
C LEU A 89 14.48 -2.14 -0.43
N LYS A 90 14.74 -1.69 0.81
CA LYS A 90 15.95 -2.06 1.56
C LYS A 90 16.06 -3.58 1.80
N ALA A 91 14.94 -4.24 2.13
CA ALA A 91 14.93 -5.68 2.32
C ALA A 91 15.17 -6.44 1.01
N LEU A 92 14.58 -5.97 -0.10
CA LEU A 92 14.78 -6.56 -1.43
C LEU A 92 16.24 -6.42 -1.89
N GLU A 93 16.86 -5.26 -1.67
CA GLU A 93 18.27 -5.02 -1.98
C GLU A 93 19.18 -6.01 -1.25
N GLU A 94 19.01 -6.19 0.06
CA GLU A 94 19.80 -7.14 0.85
C GLU A 94 19.59 -8.59 0.44
N LEU A 95 18.35 -8.96 0.07
CA LEU A 95 18.02 -10.31 -0.39
C LEU A 95 18.34 -10.52 -1.88
N HIS A 96 18.92 -9.53 -2.57
CA HIS A 96 19.22 -9.55 -4.00
C HIS A 96 17.99 -9.88 -4.87
N LEU A 97 16.80 -9.39 -4.46
CA LEU A 97 15.54 -9.56 -5.20
C LEU A 97 15.20 -8.29 -5.99
N GLU A 98 14.87 -8.46 -7.25
CA GLU A 98 14.51 -7.36 -8.15
C GLU A 98 12.99 -7.16 -8.21
N VAL A 99 12.54 -5.91 -8.04
CA VAL A 99 11.13 -5.55 -8.27
C VAL A 99 10.74 -5.87 -9.71
N TYR A 100 9.53 -6.35 -9.92
CA TYR A 100 8.97 -6.87 -11.16
C TYR A 100 9.49 -8.26 -11.54
N LYS A 101 10.79 -8.51 -11.50
CA LYS A 101 11.39 -9.77 -11.95
C LYS A 101 11.14 -10.90 -10.94
N ASP A 102 11.44 -10.66 -9.68
CA ASP A 102 11.32 -11.67 -8.62
C ASP A 102 10.04 -11.45 -7.80
N ILE A 103 9.69 -10.20 -7.52
CA ILE A 103 8.52 -9.84 -6.74
C ILE A 103 7.82 -8.60 -7.30
N SER A 104 6.50 -8.62 -7.31
CA SER A 104 5.70 -7.43 -7.64
C SER A 104 5.49 -6.56 -6.41
N LEU A 105 5.46 -5.23 -6.62
CA LEU A 105 5.37 -4.27 -5.53
C LEU A 105 4.32 -3.20 -5.84
N VAL A 106 3.44 -2.93 -4.88
CA VAL A 106 2.50 -1.80 -4.94
C VAL A 106 2.52 -1.03 -3.62
N ALA A 107 2.23 0.27 -3.65
CA ALA A 107 2.23 1.10 -2.46
C ALA A 107 1.01 2.03 -2.39
N PHE A 108 0.57 2.34 -1.17
CA PHE A 108 -0.45 3.34 -0.91
C PHE A 108 0.20 4.69 -0.61
N GLY A 109 -0.34 5.73 -1.23
CA GLY A 109 0.10 7.12 -1.09
C GLY A 109 1.13 7.53 -2.13
N ASN A 110 1.31 8.83 -2.24
CA ASN A 110 2.31 9.43 -3.10
C ASN A 110 3.69 9.16 -2.49
N CYS A 111 4.59 8.63 -3.28
CA CYS A 111 5.94 8.31 -2.83
C CYS A 111 6.96 9.09 -3.66
N ASP A 112 7.61 10.07 -3.04
CA ASP A 112 8.61 10.92 -3.71
C ASP A 112 9.81 10.09 -4.20
N CYS A 113 10.14 8.99 -3.51
CA CYS A 113 11.22 8.09 -3.93
C CYS A 113 10.92 7.43 -5.29
N ASN A 114 9.66 7.38 -5.72
CA ASN A 114 9.26 6.76 -6.98
C ASN A 114 9.90 7.42 -8.22
N GLN A 115 10.31 8.69 -8.10
CA GLN A 115 11.04 9.38 -9.18
C GLN A 115 12.48 8.86 -9.35
N PHE A 116 13.06 8.22 -8.35
CA PHE A 116 14.47 7.78 -8.34
C PHE A 116 14.64 6.26 -8.49
N ILE A 117 13.57 5.47 -8.39
CA ILE A 117 13.63 4.00 -8.46
C ILE A 117 13.19 3.47 -9.83
N THR A 118 13.70 2.30 -10.17
CA THR A 118 13.33 1.56 -11.39
C THR A 118 13.19 0.08 -11.05
N PRO A 119 12.06 -0.56 -11.43
CA PRO A 119 10.89 0.02 -12.11
C PRO A 119 10.09 0.99 -11.22
N LYS A 120 9.31 1.88 -11.84
CA LYS A 120 8.41 2.80 -11.12
C LYS A 120 7.29 2.00 -10.43
N ILE A 121 7.02 2.33 -9.16
CA ILE A 121 6.05 1.60 -8.36
C ILE A 121 4.62 2.03 -8.69
N THR A 122 3.75 1.05 -8.89
CA THR A 122 2.29 1.23 -8.98
C THR A 122 1.74 1.65 -7.63
N THR A 123 0.97 2.72 -7.59
CA THR A 123 0.48 3.34 -6.34
C THR A 123 -1.02 3.63 -6.39
N ALA A 124 -1.64 3.70 -5.20
CA ALA A 124 -2.93 4.37 -5.02
C ALA A 124 -2.65 5.75 -4.42
N GLU A 125 -2.82 6.80 -5.20
CA GLU A 125 -2.43 8.16 -4.86
C GLU A 125 -3.59 8.97 -4.30
N GLN A 126 -3.27 9.89 -3.39
CA GLN A 126 -4.19 10.84 -2.78
C GLN A 126 -3.91 12.22 -3.35
N ASP A 127 -4.95 13.00 -3.64
CA ASP A 127 -4.80 14.43 -3.95
C ASP A 127 -4.59 15.21 -2.64
N CYS A 128 -3.34 15.23 -2.17
CA CYS A 128 -2.95 15.93 -0.95
C CYS A 128 -3.15 17.46 -1.07
N VAL A 129 -3.09 18.02 -2.28
CA VAL A 129 -3.30 19.45 -2.51
C VAL A 129 -4.76 19.79 -2.33
N GLU A 130 -5.67 19.03 -2.95
CA GLU A 130 -7.11 19.21 -2.78
C GLU A 130 -7.54 18.94 -1.34
N MET A 131 -6.96 17.93 -0.68
CA MET A 131 -7.20 17.65 0.73
C MET A 131 -6.84 18.85 1.62
N GLY A 132 -5.67 19.45 1.40
CA GLY A 132 -5.24 20.66 2.13
C GLY A 132 -6.15 21.86 1.87
N LYS A 133 -6.57 22.08 0.63
CA LYS A 133 -7.53 23.15 0.27
C LYS A 133 -8.86 22.97 0.99
N ARG A 134 -9.45 21.77 0.95
CA ARG A 134 -10.73 21.47 1.63
C ARG A 134 -10.62 21.63 3.13
N ALA A 135 -9.57 21.13 3.75
CA ALA A 135 -9.32 21.31 5.17
C ALA A 135 -9.20 22.78 5.56
N GLY A 136 -8.47 23.57 4.77
CA GLY A 136 -8.33 25.01 4.99
C GLY A 136 -9.66 25.78 4.89
N VAL A 137 -10.50 25.44 3.92
CA VAL A 137 -11.85 26.04 3.76
C VAL A 137 -12.73 25.68 4.97
N LEU A 138 -12.74 24.40 5.38
CA LEU A 138 -13.52 23.97 6.55
C LEU A 138 -13.08 24.70 7.82
N LEU A 139 -11.77 24.76 8.08
CA LEU A 139 -11.21 25.44 9.24
C LEU A 139 -11.58 26.94 9.25
N ASN A 140 -11.41 27.63 8.11
CA ASN A 140 -11.77 29.04 7.97
C ASN A 140 -13.27 29.29 8.25
N ASN A 141 -14.14 28.40 7.76
CA ASN A 141 -15.57 28.50 8.04
C ASN A 141 -15.87 28.32 9.53
N LEU A 142 -15.25 27.35 10.20
CA LEU A 142 -15.40 27.12 11.64
C LEU A 142 -14.94 28.33 12.47
N ILE A 143 -13.78 28.90 12.14
CA ILE A 143 -13.25 30.10 12.83
C ILE A 143 -14.21 31.28 12.71
N ASN A 144 -14.85 31.44 11.56
CA ASN A 144 -15.80 32.54 11.29
C ASN A 144 -17.25 32.23 11.73
N GLY A 145 -17.47 31.15 12.49
CA GLY A 145 -18.79 30.77 13.01
C GLY A 145 -19.81 30.38 11.92
N LYS A 146 -19.34 30.08 10.71
CA LYS A 146 -20.21 29.63 9.62
C LYS A 146 -20.59 28.17 9.84
N LYS A 147 -21.86 27.85 9.66
CA LYS A 147 -22.29 26.43 9.64
C LYS A 147 -21.63 25.73 8.44
N THR A 148 -20.93 24.65 8.71
CA THR A 148 -20.42 23.75 7.65
C THR A 148 -21.47 22.69 7.38
N GLU A 149 -21.83 22.53 6.11
CA GLU A 149 -22.83 21.51 5.69
C GLU A 149 -22.30 20.08 5.86
N ALA A 150 -20.98 19.91 5.87
CA ALA A 150 -20.33 18.60 6.04
C ALA A 150 -19.33 18.66 7.20
N SER A 151 -19.42 17.68 8.09
CA SER A 151 -18.41 17.41 9.14
C SER A 151 -17.25 16.55 8.63
N GLU A 152 -17.43 15.88 7.50
CA GLU A 152 -16.48 14.97 6.88
C GLU A 152 -16.51 15.11 5.35
N ILE A 153 -15.31 15.15 4.74
CA ILE A 153 -15.15 15.14 3.28
C ILE A 153 -14.21 14.00 2.92
N ILE A 154 -14.73 13.04 2.17
CA ILE A 154 -13.95 11.89 1.68
C ILE A 154 -13.53 12.18 0.24
N LEU A 155 -12.21 12.17 -0.03
CA LEU A 155 -11.65 12.28 -1.37
C LEU A 155 -11.31 10.89 -1.90
N ASN A 156 -11.59 10.67 -3.17
CA ASN A 156 -11.21 9.43 -3.83
C ASN A 156 -9.69 9.35 -4.05
N THR A 157 -9.16 8.13 -4.02
CA THR A 157 -7.79 7.83 -4.45
C THR A 157 -7.78 7.41 -5.91
N GLU A 158 -6.68 7.69 -6.60
CA GLU A 158 -6.43 7.26 -7.96
C GLU A 158 -5.44 6.10 -8.00
N LEU A 159 -5.75 5.04 -8.75
CA LEU A 159 -4.81 3.95 -9.02
C LEU A 159 -3.91 4.34 -10.20
N VAL A 160 -2.67 4.67 -9.90
CA VAL A 160 -1.65 5.01 -10.90
C VAL A 160 -0.81 3.77 -11.21
N VAL A 161 -1.12 3.14 -12.34
CA VAL A 161 -0.44 1.91 -12.79
C VAL A 161 0.91 2.27 -13.42
N ARG A 162 1.98 1.57 -12.98
CA ARG A 162 3.35 1.68 -13.48
C ARG A 162 3.95 0.29 -13.69
N ASP A 163 5.27 0.17 -13.61
CA ASP A 163 6.01 -0.98 -14.13
C ASP A 163 6.40 -2.02 -13.06
N SER A 164 5.96 -1.87 -11.81
CA SER A 164 6.39 -2.71 -10.67
C SER A 164 5.62 -4.01 -10.51
N VAL A 165 4.65 -4.29 -11.37
CA VAL A 165 3.80 -5.49 -11.24
C VAL A 165 3.91 -6.36 -12.48
N ARG A 166 4.44 -7.58 -12.29
CA ARG A 166 4.52 -8.61 -13.32
C ARG A 166 3.16 -9.27 -13.54
N ASN A 167 2.82 -9.49 -14.77
CA ASN A 167 1.62 -10.28 -15.13
C ASN A 167 1.98 -11.78 -15.15
N LEU A 168 1.51 -12.53 -14.15
CA LEU A 168 1.75 -13.97 -14.05
C LEU A 168 0.81 -14.83 -14.91
N LEU A 169 -0.16 -14.22 -15.60
CA LEU A 169 -1.07 -14.92 -16.49
C LEU A 169 -0.51 -15.06 -17.90
N LEU A 170 0.59 -14.35 -18.19
CA LEU A 170 1.26 -14.35 -19.50
C LEU A 170 2.56 -15.19 -19.52
N CYS A 171 2.83 -15.93 -18.42
CA CYS A 171 4.01 -16.79 -18.27
C CYS A 171 3.67 -18.24 -18.54
#